data_39b1746d6ef0cc3efefa44098db4c80d
#
_entry.id   39b1746d6ef0cc3efefa44098db4c80d
#
_cell.length_a   1.000
_cell.length_b   1.000
_cell.length_c   1.000
_cell.angle_alpha   90.00
_cell.angle_beta   90.00
_cell.angle_gamma   90.00
#
_symmetry.space_group_name_H-M   'P 1'
#
loop_
_entity.id
_entity.type
_entity.pdbx_description
1 polymer ?
#
loop_
_entity_poly.entity_id
_entity_poly.type
_entity_poly.pdbx_seq_one_letter_code
_entity_poly.pdbx_strand_id
1 'polypeptide(L)'
;MKKSALLLVVLAVATSTLVSCGNASTAGSKPPSNLTERVLASQSVSSATASGGLVIIDGQYDTLGRGEVSAGTSPGLMAISADRATLLAFDSATDKVEVVNTTKETLTGGIQLPGSTMSMVVPQPDAGYAAVPSAPLTGTSPGAVVAMNLTSGGITATIGVPNAQTVVSNPSGTQLLVFSNDSDAVTVVSPALLNTASPVTLTVPLCTGCRPVNAVFSSDGSTAYVLNCGAECGGTQASVQILDMTTTPPTPGASVNVDGATIAFLSGSTLYVAGNSPTNSACTGETTAATVCGRLDLVNLNSMTVTGSAVITDGYHDRIDMGNGGQLFIGSMNCTNIGNVNNVAGEVRGCLSIYNTTNASVVIPPDNGDVTGFQSFNSRYVEYVAEGGNLRVYDLFTDALLPPNQYIETGTIIIPGYITDVKAIDFF
;
A
#
# COMPACT_ATOMS: atom_id res chain seq x y z
N MET A 1 -14.40 -79.50 -31.51
CA MET A 1 -14.28 -78.26 -32.29
C MET A 1 -15.11 -77.18 -31.65
N LYS A 2 -14.53 -76.35 -30.80
CA LYS A 2 -15.19 -75.16 -30.19
C LYS A 2 -14.21 -73.99 -30.29
N LYS A 3 -14.53 -72.98 -31.08
CA LYS A 3 -13.75 -71.75 -31.25
C LYS A 3 -14.07 -70.79 -30.09
N SER A 4 -13.08 -70.48 -29.27
CA SER A 4 -13.16 -69.44 -28.25
C SER A 4 -12.79 -68.13 -28.88
N ALA A 5 -13.73 -67.17 -28.89
CA ALA A 5 -13.50 -65.79 -29.27
C ALA A 5 -12.90 -65.02 -28.11
N LEU A 6 -11.73 -64.50 -28.30
CA LEU A 6 -11.03 -63.63 -27.34
C LEU A 6 -11.51 -62.20 -27.53
N LEU A 7 -12.27 -61.68 -26.56
CA LEU A 7 -12.76 -60.31 -26.52
C LEU A 7 -11.69 -59.39 -25.99
N LEU A 8 -11.05 -58.61 -26.88
CA LEU A 8 -10.04 -57.60 -26.50
C LEU A 8 -10.78 -56.35 -26.08
N VAL A 9 -10.85 -56.08 -24.76
CA VAL A 9 -11.36 -54.83 -24.24
C VAL A 9 -10.22 -53.79 -24.31
N VAL A 10 -10.32 -52.89 -25.27
CA VAL A 10 -9.41 -51.72 -25.31
C VAL A 10 -9.93 -50.68 -24.32
N LEU A 11 -9.24 -50.59 -23.19
CA LEU A 11 -9.47 -49.55 -22.20
C LEU A 11 -8.87 -48.24 -22.73
N ALA A 12 -9.69 -47.39 -23.33
CA ALA A 12 -9.29 -46.04 -23.68
C ALA A 12 -9.18 -45.20 -22.39
N VAL A 13 -7.96 -45.02 -21.86
CA VAL A 13 -7.66 -44.04 -20.83
C VAL A 13 -7.75 -42.66 -21.50
N ALA A 14 -8.87 -41.97 -21.32
CA ALA A 14 -8.98 -40.56 -21.63
C ALA A 14 -8.14 -39.78 -20.62
N THR A 15 -6.91 -39.49 -20.98
CA THR A 15 -6.12 -38.47 -20.29
C THR A 15 -6.76 -37.12 -20.62
N SER A 16 -7.59 -36.63 -19.70
CA SER A 16 -8.02 -35.24 -19.70
C SER A 16 -6.78 -34.39 -19.38
N THR A 17 -6.12 -33.91 -20.41
CA THR A 17 -5.18 -32.81 -20.29
C THR A 17 -5.97 -31.61 -19.80
N LEU A 18 -5.84 -31.28 -18.53
CA LEU A 18 -6.18 -29.97 -18.02
C LEU A 18 -5.30 -28.97 -18.77
N VAL A 19 -5.87 -28.39 -19.82
CA VAL A 19 -5.30 -27.21 -20.45
C VAL A 19 -5.46 -26.11 -19.43
N SER A 20 -4.38 -25.91 -18.65
CA SER A 20 -4.21 -24.64 -17.93
C SER A 20 -4.30 -23.55 -18.99
N CYS A 21 -5.33 -22.71 -18.92
CA CYS A 21 -5.41 -21.49 -19.72
C CYS A 21 -4.36 -20.47 -19.24
N GLY A 22 -3.10 -20.84 -19.33
CA GLY A 22 -2.00 -19.91 -19.29
C GLY A 22 -1.83 -19.35 -20.70
N ASN A 23 -2.30 -18.14 -20.96
CA ASN A 23 -2.01 -17.45 -22.21
C ASN A 23 -0.50 -17.27 -22.34
N ALA A 24 0.14 -18.06 -23.19
CA ALA A 24 1.51 -17.80 -23.61
C ALA A 24 1.50 -16.53 -24.47
N SER A 25 1.91 -15.39 -23.89
CA SER A 25 2.04 -14.15 -24.65
C SER A 25 3.24 -14.23 -25.57
N THR A 26 3.04 -14.00 -26.85
CA THR A 26 4.11 -13.81 -27.83
C THR A 26 4.77 -12.45 -27.63
N ALA A 27 6.10 -12.42 -27.64
CA ALA A 27 6.87 -11.19 -27.48
C ALA A 27 6.45 -10.12 -28.53
N GLY A 28 6.10 -8.92 -28.04
CA GLY A 28 5.70 -7.79 -28.89
C GLY A 28 4.20 -7.63 -29.13
N SER A 29 3.34 -8.48 -28.56
CA SER A 29 1.89 -8.31 -28.62
C SER A 29 1.37 -7.41 -27.49
N LYS A 30 0.19 -6.83 -27.69
CA LYS A 30 -0.57 -6.18 -26.62
C LYS A 30 -0.71 -7.12 -25.41
N PRO A 31 -0.93 -6.59 -24.17
CA PRO A 31 -1.18 -7.43 -23.00
C PRO A 31 -2.32 -8.41 -23.26
N PRO A 32 -2.33 -9.58 -22.62
CA PRO A 32 -3.35 -10.61 -22.84
C PRO A 32 -4.79 -10.15 -22.67
N SER A 33 -5.05 -9.20 -21.76
CA SER A 33 -6.36 -8.56 -21.60
C SER A 33 -6.77 -7.71 -22.81
N ASN A 34 -5.80 -7.28 -23.63
CA ASN A 34 -5.97 -6.35 -24.76
C ASN A 34 -6.49 -4.96 -24.36
N LEU A 35 -6.38 -4.60 -23.05
CA LEU A 35 -6.74 -3.31 -22.51
C LEU A 35 -5.58 -2.31 -22.66
N THR A 36 -5.91 -1.02 -22.71
CA THR A 36 -4.97 0.09 -22.80
C THR A 36 -4.81 0.83 -21.47
N GLU A 37 -5.81 0.76 -20.61
CA GLU A 37 -5.83 1.35 -19.27
C GLU A 37 -6.19 0.24 -18.29
N ARG A 38 -5.18 -0.27 -17.57
CA ARG A 38 -5.36 -1.43 -16.68
C ARG A 38 -5.18 -1.04 -15.23
N VAL A 39 -6.09 -1.55 -14.41
CA VAL A 39 -5.98 -1.54 -12.95
C VAL A 39 -5.97 -2.97 -12.47
N LEU A 40 -5.11 -3.27 -11.51
CA LEU A 40 -5.12 -4.53 -10.78
C LEU A 40 -5.66 -4.32 -9.38
N ALA A 41 -6.65 -5.12 -9.00
CA ALA A 41 -7.16 -5.17 -7.64
C ALA A 41 -6.82 -6.53 -7.02
N SER A 42 -6.23 -6.55 -5.83
CA SER A 42 -5.95 -7.78 -5.11
C SER A 42 -7.23 -8.33 -4.50
N GLN A 43 -7.55 -9.57 -4.83
CA GLN A 43 -8.77 -10.25 -4.39
C GLN A 43 -8.42 -11.39 -3.44
N SER A 44 -8.84 -11.29 -2.20
CA SER A 44 -8.83 -12.38 -1.24
C SER A 44 -10.18 -13.10 -1.20
N VAL A 45 -10.16 -14.42 -1.22
CA VAL A 45 -11.37 -15.24 -1.10
C VAL A 45 -11.27 -16.13 0.13
N SER A 46 -12.30 -16.14 0.96
CA SER A 46 -12.34 -16.90 2.21
C SER A 46 -12.67 -18.39 2.05
N SER A 47 -12.59 -18.92 0.83
CA SER A 47 -12.94 -20.31 0.53
C SER A 47 -11.68 -21.19 0.46
N ALA A 48 -11.67 -22.30 1.16
CA ALA A 48 -10.60 -23.29 1.11
C ALA A 48 -10.44 -23.95 -0.29
N THR A 49 -11.36 -23.72 -1.20
CA THR A 49 -11.39 -24.31 -2.56
C THR A 49 -11.23 -23.27 -3.67
N ALA A 50 -11.19 -21.99 -3.35
CA ALA A 50 -10.98 -20.91 -4.33
C ALA A 50 -9.65 -20.20 -4.04
N SER A 51 -8.87 -19.95 -5.08
CA SER A 51 -7.69 -19.10 -5.02
C SER A 51 -8.10 -17.65 -5.21
N GLY A 52 -7.48 -16.74 -4.48
CA GLY A 52 -7.50 -15.33 -4.77
C GLY A 52 -6.64 -15.01 -6.00
N GLY A 53 -6.73 -13.78 -6.47
CA GLY A 53 -5.97 -13.34 -7.64
C GLY A 53 -5.86 -11.83 -7.73
N LEU A 54 -5.20 -11.37 -8.78
CA LEU A 54 -5.22 -9.97 -9.16
C LEU A 54 -6.22 -9.81 -10.30
N VAL A 55 -7.36 -9.22 -9.98
CA VAL A 55 -8.42 -8.97 -10.94
C VAL A 55 -8.01 -7.82 -11.84
N ILE A 56 -8.09 -8.02 -13.14
CA ILE A 56 -7.79 -7.00 -14.14
C ILE A 56 -9.06 -6.18 -14.40
N ILE A 57 -8.94 -4.87 -14.32
CA ILE A 57 -10.03 -3.92 -14.53
C ILE A 57 -9.67 -3.05 -15.72
N ASP A 58 -10.65 -2.82 -16.59
CA ASP A 58 -10.58 -1.81 -17.64
C ASP A 58 -10.78 -0.42 -17.04
N GLY A 59 -9.68 0.31 -16.90
CA GLY A 59 -9.69 1.65 -16.31
C GLY A 59 -10.38 2.70 -17.18
N GLN A 60 -10.62 2.42 -18.45
CA GLN A 60 -11.37 3.33 -19.33
C GLN A 60 -12.88 3.30 -19.06
N TYR A 61 -13.41 2.13 -18.69
CA TYR A 61 -14.84 1.89 -18.57
C TYR A 61 -15.30 1.46 -17.17
N ASP A 62 -14.37 1.32 -16.22
CA ASP A 62 -14.62 0.83 -14.86
C ASP A 62 -15.30 -0.56 -14.83
N THR A 63 -14.89 -1.43 -15.74
CA THR A 63 -15.48 -2.76 -15.88
C THR A 63 -14.43 -3.84 -15.63
N LEU A 64 -14.91 -5.04 -15.28
CA LEU A 64 -14.01 -6.20 -15.20
C LEU A 64 -13.40 -6.50 -16.57
N GLY A 65 -12.08 -6.58 -16.60
CA GLY A 65 -11.34 -7.09 -17.74
C GLY A 65 -11.54 -8.60 -17.91
N ARG A 66 -10.99 -9.12 -19.00
CA ARG A 66 -10.99 -10.57 -19.25
C ARG A 66 -9.77 -11.20 -18.59
N GLY A 67 -10.00 -12.04 -17.61
CA GLY A 67 -8.96 -12.79 -16.90
C GLY A 67 -8.53 -12.13 -15.59
N GLU A 68 -7.71 -12.87 -14.89
CA GLU A 68 -7.05 -12.48 -13.65
C GLU A 68 -5.61 -13.01 -13.66
N VAL A 69 -4.73 -12.42 -12.87
CA VAL A 69 -3.38 -12.94 -12.63
C VAL A 69 -3.39 -13.72 -11.32
N SER A 70 -3.06 -15.00 -11.38
CA SER A 70 -2.91 -15.81 -10.16
C SER A 70 -1.80 -15.22 -9.29
N ALA A 71 -2.12 -14.95 -8.03
CA ALA A 71 -1.18 -14.35 -7.07
C ALA A 71 -1.31 -14.95 -5.67
N GLY A 72 -1.48 -16.27 -5.59
CA GLY A 72 -1.63 -16.99 -4.34
C GLY A 72 -3.08 -17.19 -3.91
N THR A 73 -3.26 -17.52 -2.64
CA THR A 73 -4.60 -17.84 -2.08
C THR A 73 -5.29 -16.59 -1.53
N SER A 74 -4.51 -15.70 -0.91
CA SER A 74 -5.02 -14.49 -0.27
C SER A 74 -4.09 -13.30 -0.55
N PRO A 75 -4.00 -12.87 -1.83
CA PRO A 75 -3.20 -11.70 -2.18
C PRO A 75 -3.79 -10.45 -1.52
N GLY A 76 -2.90 -9.67 -0.92
CA GLY A 76 -3.23 -8.47 -0.17
C GLY A 76 -2.42 -7.28 -0.66
N LEU A 77 -1.54 -6.79 0.20
CA LEU A 77 -0.65 -5.66 -0.08
C LEU A 77 0.09 -5.81 -1.40
N MET A 78 0.07 -4.77 -2.21
CA MET A 78 0.82 -4.70 -3.47
C MET A 78 1.86 -3.59 -3.44
N ALA A 79 3.01 -3.85 -4.04
CA ALA A 79 4.04 -2.86 -4.36
C ALA A 79 4.40 -2.95 -5.84
N ILE A 80 4.58 -1.81 -6.49
CA ILE A 80 4.85 -1.75 -7.93
C ILE A 80 6.14 -0.98 -8.20
N SER A 81 6.91 -1.42 -9.19
CA SER A 81 8.12 -0.71 -9.64
C SER A 81 7.78 0.65 -10.28
N ALA A 82 8.72 1.57 -10.26
CA ALA A 82 8.52 2.90 -10.83
C ALA A 82 8.16 2.89 -12.33
N ASP A 83 8.70 1.93 -13.08
CA ASP A 83 8.37 1.70 -14.50
C ASP A 83 7.07 0.91 -14.70
N ARG A 84 6.43 0.49 -13.60
CA ARG A 84 5.21 -0.32 -13.52
C ARG A 84 5.26 -1.67 -14.26
N ALA A 85 6.45 -2.14 -14.60
CA ALA A 85 6.64 -3.42 -15.29
C ALA A 85 6.60 -4.63 -14.34
N THR A 86 6.94 -4.43 -13.07
CA THR A 86 6.99 -5.47 -12.03
C THR A 86 6.09 -5.08 -10.86
N LEU A 87 5.21 -5.98 -10.48
CA LEU A 87 4.33 -5.82 -9.31
C LEU A 87 4.57 -6.99 -8.35
N LEU A 88 4.66 -6.67 -7.08
CA LEU A 88 4.66 -7.64 -5.98
C LEU A 88 3.28 -7.68 -5.34
N ALA A 89 2.78 -8.87 -5.09
CA ALA A 89 1.57 -9.09 -4.31
C ALA A 89 1.90 -10.04 -3.13
N PHE A 90 1.60 -9.63 -1.92
CA PHE A 90 1.85 -10.46 -0.75
C PHE A 90 0.66 -11.39 -0.49
N ASP A 91 0.88 -12.70 -0.58
CA ASP A 91 -0.10 -13.72 -0.18
C ASP A 91 0.01 -13.97 1.33
N SER A 92 -0.93 -13.42 2.07
CA SER A 92 -0.97 -13.51 3.53
C SER A 92 -1.28 -14.92 4.06
N ALA A 93 -1.82 -15.79 3.24
CA ALA A 93 -2.12 -17.17 3.63
C ALA A 93 -0.86 -18.05 3.70
N THR A 94 0.18 -17.70 2.95
CA THR A 94 1.40 -18.49 2.83
C THR A 94 2.68 -17.73 3.15
N ASP A 95 2.59 -16.44 3.54
CA ASP A 95 3.72 -15.53 3.74
C ASP A 95 4.62 -15.44 2.49
N LYS A 96 4.03 -15.43 1.31
CA LYS A 96 4.74 -15.46 0.05
C LYS A 96 4.54 -14.18 -0.74
N VAL A 97 5.60 -13.67 -1.32
CA VAL A 97 5.53 -12.55 -2.27
C VAL A 97 5.47 -13.13 -3.68
N GLU A 98 4.36 -12.89 -4.35
CA GLU A 98 4.17 -13.26 -5.75
C GLU A 98 4.68 -12.15 -6.65
N VAL A 99 5.51 -12.50 -7.65
CA VAL A 99 6.13 -11.56 -8.58
C VAL A 99 5.39 -11.61 -9.90
N VAL A 100 4.80 -10.49 -10.29
CA VAL A 100 3.96 -10.39 -11.49
C VAL A 100 4.62 -9.49 -12.53
N ASN A 101 4.70 -9.97 -13.75
CA ASN A 101 5.02 -9.15 -14.90
C ASN A 101 3.73 -8.51 -15.44
N THR A 102 3.59 -7.21 -15.28
CA THR A 102 2.38 -6.47 -15.64
C THR A 102 2.17 -6.37 -17.14
N THR A 103 3.24 -6.32 -17.93
CA THR A 103 3.16 -6.28 -19.39
C THR A 103 2.61 -7.58 -19.97
N LYS A 104 3.01 -8.71 -19.38
CA LYS A 104 2.56 -10.04 -19.80
C LYS A 104 1.31 -10.52 -19.03
N GLU A 105 0.92 -9.81 -17.98
CA GLU A 105 -0.17 -10.19 -17.07
C GLU A 105 0.00 -11.62 -16.55
N THR A 106 1.22 -11.95 -16.13
CA THR A 106 1.57 -13.31 -15.68
C THR A 106 2.38 -13.28 -14.41
N LEU A 107 2.13 -14.30 -13.58
CA LEU A 107 3.01 -14.64 -12.48
C LEU A 107 4.37 -15.11 -13.05
N THR A 108 5.45 -14.54 -12.60
CA THR A 108 6.82 -14.93 -13.00
C THR A 108 7.54 -15.74 -11.95
N GLY A 109 7.10 -15.67 -10.70
CA GLY A 109 7.68 -16.42 -9.60
C GLY A 109 7.06 -16.06 -8.26
N GLY A 110 7.48 -16.73 -7.21
CA GLY A 110 7.08 -16.43 -5.85
C GLY A 110 8.22 -16.63 -4.89
N ILE A 111 8.33 -15.76 -3.90
CA ILE A 111 9.42 -15.68 -2.93
C ILE A 111 8.84 -15.89 -1.53
N GLN A 112 9.26 -16.98 -0.87
CA GLN A 112 8.84 -17.27 0.49
C GLN A 112 9.51 -16.31 1.48
N LEU A 113 8.72 -15.52 2.22
CA LEU A 113 9.22 -14.71 3.33
C LEU A 113 9.32 -15.54 4.62
N PRO A 114 10.16 -15.11 5.57
CA PRO A 114 10.25 -15.74 6.89
C PRO A 114 9.10 -15.36 7.83
N GLY A 115 8.07 -14.69 7.35
CA GLY A 115 6.89 -14.27 8.10
C GLY A 115 6.10 -13.19 7.35
N SER A 116 5.03 -12.74 7.98
CA SER A 116 4.12 -11.75 7.39
C SER A 116 4.75 -10.37 7.26
N THR A 117 4.35 -9.63 6.21
CA THR A 117 4.76 -8.25 5.98
C THR A 117 3.55 -7.35 5.72
N MET A 118 3.66 -6.09 6.13
CA MET A 118 2.70 -5.02 5.80
C MET A 118 3.38 -3.87 5.04
N SER A 119 4.65 -4.02 4.70
CA SER A 119 5.41 -2.98 4.01
C SER A 119 6.42 -3.58 3.05
N MET A 120 6.24 -3.25 1.78
CA MET A 120 7.13 -3.67 0.69
C MET A 120 7.42 -2.48 -0.23
N VAL A 121 8.61 -2.46 -0.81
CA VAL A 121 8.99 -1.49 -1.84
C VAL A 121 9.70 -2.17 -3.00
N VAL A 122 9.52 -1.64 -4.21
CA VAL A 122 10.18 -2.08 -5.45
C VAL A 122 10.90 -0.88 -6.06
N PRO A 123 12.06 -0.49 -5.51
CA PRO A 123 12.78 0.68 -6.01
C PRO A 123 13.38 0.48 -7.41
N GLN A 124 13.62 -0.78 -7.79
CA GLN A 124 14.14 -1.16 -9.11
C GLN A 124 13.40 -2.39 -9.62
N PRO A 125 13.27 -2.61 -10.94
CA PRO A 125 12.46 -3.70 -11.49
C PRO A 125 12.92 -5.11 -11.11
N ASP A 126 14.17 -5.26 -10.70
CA ASP A 126 14.80 -6.53 -10.32
C ASP A 126 15.03 -6.70 -8.80
N ALA A 127 14.73 -5.67 -8.00
CA ALA A 127 14.96 -5.68 -6.55
C ALA A 127 13.74 -5.24 -5.75
N GLY A 128 13.31 -6.09 -4.83
CA GLY A 128 12.25 -5.81 -3.86
C GLY A 128 12.75 -5.92 -2.43
N TYR A 129 12.10 -5.19 -1.53
CA TYR A 129 12.40 -5.23 -0.09
C TYR A 129 11.12 -5.31 0.70
N ALA A 130 11.12 -6.13 1.75
CA ALA A 130 9.99 -6.30 2.67
C ALA A 130 10.46 -6.15 4.12
N ALA A 131 9.70 -5.42 4.92
CA ALA A 131 9.88 -5.40 6.37
C ALA A 131 9.06 -6.55 6.98
N VAL A 132 9.72 -7.44 7.72
CA VAL A 132 9.11 -8.62 8.32
C VAL A 132 9.34 -8.61 9.83
N PRO A 133 8.35 -8.13 10.62
CA PRO A 133 8.51 -7.90 12.07
C PRO A 133 8.81 -9.17 12.86
N SER A 134 8.26 -10.31 12.41
CA SER A 134 8.36 -11.61 13.07
C SER A 134 9.48 -12.51 12.54
N ALA A 135 10.32 -12.01 11.61
CA ALA A 135 11.38 -12.82 11.04
C ALA A 135 12.29 -13.38 12.15
N PRO A 136 12.45 -14.70 12.25
CA PRO A 136 13.28 -15.29 13.30
C PRO A 136 14.75 -15.01 13.03
N LEU A 137 15.45 -14.47 14.03
CA LEU A 137 16.88 -14.22 14.00
C LEU A 137 17.55 -14.91 15.17
N THR A 138 18.69 -15.56 14.93
CA THR A 138 19.43 -16.27 15.97
C THR A 138 20.07 -15.30 16.95
N GLY A 139 19.68 -15.40 18.23
CA GLY A 139 20.30 -14.64 19.33
C GLY A 139 19.93 -13.17 19.43
N THR A 140 18.90 -12.70 18.68
CA THR A 140 18.40 -11.33 18.70
C THR A 140 16.87 -11.30 18.75
N SER A 141 16.28 -10.12 19.02
CA SER A 141 14.84 -9.91 18.88
C SER A 141 14.42 -10.18 17.42
N PRO A 142 13.22 -10.75 17.18
CA PRO A 142 12.74 -11.00 15.84
C PRO A 142 12.57 -9.69 15.06
N GLY A 143 12.68 -9.80 13.75
CA GLY A 143 12.48 -8.69 12.80
C GLY A 143 13.63 -8.56 11.82
N ALA A 144 13.28 -8.37 10.56
CA ALA A 144 14.26 -8.21 9.48
C ALA A 144 13.74 -7.38 8.32
N VAL A 145 14.66 -6.84 7.54
CA VAL A 145 14.40 -6.46 6.15
C VAL A 145 14.90 -7.59 5.26
N VAL A 146 14.01 -8.08 4.41
CA VAL A 146 14.29 -9.12 3.43
C VAL A 146 14.51 -8.48 2.07
N ALA A 147 15.70 -8.69 1.51
CA ALA A 147 16.03 -8.28 0.15
C ALA A 147 15.75 -9.43 -0.82
N MET A 148 15.04 -9.12 -1.90
CA MET A 148 14.56 -10.07 -2.89
C MET A 148 15.12 -9.75 -4.28
N ASN A 149 15.62 -10.75 -4.98
CA ASN A 149 15.89 -10.66 -6.41
C ASN A 149 14.65 -11.12 -7.18
N LEU A 150 14.02 -10.20 -7.88
CA LEU A 150 12.75 -10.45 -8.56
C LEU A 150 12.93 -11.18 -9.90
N THR A 151 14.13 -11.18 -10.45
CA THR A 151 14.46 -11.93 -11.68
C THR A 151 14.70 -13.40 -11.39
N SER A 152 15.49 -13.71 -10.35
CA SER A 152 15.78 -15.11 -9.97
C SER A 152 14.72 -15.74 -9.08
N GLY A 153 13.82 -14.95 -8.49
CA GLY A 153 12.75 -15.41 -7.60
C GLY A 153 13.26 -15.88 -6.24
N GLY A 154 14.26 -15.20 -5.65
CA GLY A 154 14.86 -15.63 -4.38
C GLY A 154 15.20 -14.49 -3.43
N ILE A 155 15.42 -14.86 -2.16
CA ILE A 155 15.97 -13.94 -1.15
C ILE A 155 17.47 -13.83 -1.37
N THR A 156 17.97 -12.59 -1.47
CA THR A 156 19.40 -12.29 -1.59
C THR A 156 20.04 -12.00 -0.25
N ALA A 157 19.30 -11.39 0.67
CA ALA A 157 19.78 -11.10 2.01
C ALA A 157 18.62 -10.99 3.00
N THR A 158 18.90 -11.32 4.25
CA THR A 158 18.02 -11.07 5.40
C THR A 158 18.82 -10.27 6.42
N ILE A 159 18.39 -9.03 6.65
CA ILE A 159 19.10 -8.08 7.51
C ILE A 159 18.32 -7.94 8.79
N GLY A 160 18.93 -8.29 9.92
CA GLY A 160 18.32 -8.16 11.23
C GLY A 160 18.04 -6.68 11.57
N VAL A 161 16.77 -6.36 11.69
CA VAL A 161 16.26 -5.09 12.22
C VAL A 161 15.12 -5.44 13.16
N PRO A 162 15.33 -5.35 14.47
CA PRO A 162 14.33 -5.76 15.46
C PRO A 162 13.00 -5.04 15.23
N ASN A 163 11.90 -5.80 15.23
CA ASN A 163 10.54 -5.28 15.05
C ASN A 163 10.35 -4.40 13.79
N ALA A 164 11.03 -4.71 12.68
CA ALA A 164 10.91 -3.97 11.43
C ALA A 164 9.46 -3.94 10.93
N GLN A 165 8.82 -2.78 10.89
CA GLN A 165 7.42 -2.61 10.49
C GLN A 165 7.29 -2.00 9.09
N THR A 166 8.05 -0.96 8.82
CA THR A 166 7.94 -0.19 7.59
C THR A 166 9.30 -0.09 6.91
N VAL A 167 9.33 -0.27 5.61
CA VAL A 167 10.49 0.01 4.77
C VAL A 167 10.09 1.00 3.68
N VAL A 168 10.88 2.06 3.53
CA VAL A 168 10.73 3.04 2.45
C VAL A 168 12.06 3.20 1.73
N SER A 169 12.01 3.52 0.45
CA SER A 169 13.17 3.70 -0.41
C SER A 169 13.27 5.13 -0.90
N ASN A 170 14.49 5.65 -1.01
CA ASN A 170 14.69 6.87 -1.76
C ASN A 170 14.39 6.65 -3.27
N PRO A 171 14.13 7.71 -4.05
CA PRO A 171 13.77 7.59 -5.47
C PRO A 171 14.77 6.82 -6.34
N SER A 172 16.06 6.88 -5.99
CA SER A 172 17.10 6.17 -6.73
C SER A 172 17.28 4.70 -6.33
N GLY A 173 16.60 4.24 -5.28
CA GLY A 173 16.75 2.89 -4.76
C GLY A 173 18.09 2.58 -4.10
N THR A 174 18.87 3.60 -3.75
CA THR A 174 20.21 3.45 -3.17
C THR A 174 20.25 3.45 -1.65
N GLN A 175 19.17 3.88 -1.02
CA GLN A 175 19.03 3.90 0.43
C GLN A 175 17.61 3.49 0.83
N LEU A 176 17.53 2.68 1.88
CA LEU A 176 16.28 2.30 2.53
C LEU A 176 16.28 2.87 3.95
N LEU A 177 15.13 3.37 4.39
CA LEU A 177 14.84 3.65 5.78
C LEU A 177 13.91 2.58 6.31
N VAL A 178 14.26 2.01 7.45
CA VAL A 178 13.49 0.96 8.13
C VAL A 178 13.07 1.44 9.49
N PHE A 179 11.78 1.39 9.73
CA PHE A 179 11.14 1.83 10.97
C PHE A 179 10.72 0.60 11.78
N SER A 180 11.00 0.65 13.05
CA SER A 180 10.75 -0.43 14.01
C SER A 180 9.75 0.02 15.07
N ASN A 181 8.86 -0.87 15.48
CA ASN A 181 8.01 -0.61 16.64
C ASN A 181 8.85 -0.32 17.89
N ASP A 182 8.33 0.57 18.72
CA ASP A 182 8.94 0.95 20.01
C ASP A 182 10.37 1.51 19.92
N SER A 183 10.80 1.97 18.74
CA SER A 183 12.10 2.56 18.53
C SER A 183 12.01 4.09 18.41
N ASP A 184 13.01 4.80 18.93
CA ASP A 184 13.21 6.23 18.73
C ASP A 184 14.31 6.51 17.68
N ALA A 185 14.60 5.51 16.84
CA ALA A 185 15.64 5.59 15.84
C ALA A 185 15.15 4.98 14.52
N VAL A 186 15.74 5.41 13.43
CA VAL A 186 15.57 4.80 12.10
C VAL A 186 16.82 3.98 11.75
N THR A 187 16.61 2.83 11.13
CA THR A 187 17.71 2.03 10.58
C THR A 187 17.87 2.35 9.09
N VAL A 188 19.06 2.75 8.71
CA VAL A 188 19.42 3.03 7.31
C VAL A 188 20.12 1.82 6.72
N VAL A 189 19.66 1.37 5.56
CA VAL A 189 20.23 0.23 4.84
C VAL A 189 20.62 0.67 3.44
N SER A 190 21.84 0.33 3.02
CA SER A 190 22.29 0.58 1.65
C SER A 190 22.19 -0.70 0.81
N PRO A 191 21.29 -0.77 -0.18
CA PRO A 191 21.10 -1.96 -1.01
C PRO A 191 22.37 -2.52 -1.66
N ALA A 192 23.25 -1.65 -2.11
CA ALA A 192 24.53 -2.06 -2.71
C ALA A 192 25.44 -2.86 -1.76
N LEU A 193 25.22 -2.75 -0.44
CA LEU A 193 25.99 -3.46 0.58
C LEU A 193 25.34 -4.78 1.01
N LEU A 194 24.12 -5.08 0.54
CA LEU A 194 23.39 -6.29 0.92
C LEU A 194 24.06 -7.58 0.42
N ASN A 195 24.82 -7.49 -0.66
CA ASN A 195 25.55 -8.61 -1.24
C ASN A 195 26.95 -8.78 -0.63
N THR A 196 27.29 -8.03 0.41
CA THR A 196 28.58 -8.16 1.12
C THR A 196 28.44 -9.12 2.31
N ALA A 197 29.54 -9.71 2.74
CA ALA A 197 29.57 -10.63 3.88
C ALA A 197 29.12 -10.00 5.22
N SER A 198 29.05 -8.67 5.27
CA SER A 198 28.58 -7.91 6.43
C SER A 198 27.83 -6.69 5.93
N PRO A 199 26.52 -6.79 5.71
CA PRO A 199 25.69 -5.63 5.35
C PRO A 199 25.79 -4.57 6.47
N VAL A 200 26.11 -3.35 6.10
CA VAL A 200 26.22 -2.24 7.05
C VAL A 200 24.83 -1.63 7.23
N THR A 201 24.30 -1.77 8.44
CA THR A 201 23.14 -1.02 8.89
C THR A 201 23.62 0.11 9.78
N LEU A 202 23.09 1.32 9.56
CA LEU A 202 23.35 2.47 10.40
C LEU A 202 22.07 2.79 11.17
N THR A 203 22.16 2.78 12.50
CA THR A 203 21.05 3.23 13.35
C THR A 203 21.23 4.71 13.63
N VAL A 204 20.26 5.53 13.26
CA VAL A 204 20.26 6.98 13.46
C VAL A 204 19.23 7.31 14.54
N PRO A 205 19.65 7.69 15.74
CA PRO A 205 18.76 8.21 16.78
C PRO A 205 18.12 9.53 16.30
N LEU A 206 16.83 9.70 16.53
CA LEU A 206 16.11 10.92 16.17
C LEU A 206 15.85 11.80 17.40
N CYS A 207 14.91 11.39 18.23
CA CYS A 207 14.53 12.11 19.45
C CYS A 207 14.04 11.12 20.50
N THR A 208 13.90 11.54 21.76
CA THR A 208 13.37 10.67 22.82
C THR A 208 11.85 10.68 22.79
N GLY A 209 11.23 9.50 22.67
CA GLY A 209 9.78 9.34 22.65
C GLY A 209 9.11 9.80 21.36
N CYS A 210 9.84 9.91 20.24
CA CYS A 210 9.26 10.34 18.98
C CYS A 210 8.57 9.20 18.21
N ARG A 211 9.03 7.98 18.33
CA ARG A 211 8.41 6.83 17.64
C ARG A 211 8.28 7.03 16.13
N PRO A 212 9.39 7.08 15.39
CA PRO A 212 9.35 7.19 13.94
C PRO A 212 8.71 5.95 13.31
N VAL A 213 7.78 6.16 12.37
CA VAL A 213 7.00 5.07 11.74
C VAL A 213 7.08 5.04 10.23
N ASN A 214 7.41 6.18 9.60
CA ASN A 214 7.42 6.31 8.15
C ASN A 214 8.29 7.49 7.70
N ALA A 215 8.54 7.62 6.41
CA ALA A 215 9.16 8.80 5.82
C ALA A 215 8.72 9.02 4.38
N VAL A 216 8.80 10.28 3.95
CA VAL A 216 8.65 10.68 2.56
C VAL A 216 9.96 11.33 2.11
N PHE A 217 10.48 10.94 0.95
CA PHE A 217 11.70 11.52 0.40
C PHE A 217 11.42 12.73 -0.49
N SER A 218 12.34 13.67 -0.51
CA SER A 218 12.42 14.67 -1.59
C SER A 218 12.64 13.97 -2.94
N SER A 219 12.25 14.63 -4.02
CA SER A 219 12.33 14.05 -5.38
C SER A 219 13.76 13.69 -5.82
N ASP A 220 14.77 14.37 -5.27
CA ASP A 220 16.18 14.09 -5.49
C ASP A 220 16.77 13.06 -4.50
N GLY A 221 16.00 12.67 -3.48
CA GLY A 221 16.42 11.74 -2.44
C GLY A 221 17.45 12.28 -1.44
N SER A 222 17.77 13.57 -1.50
CA SER A 222 18.76 14.19 -0.60
C SER A 222 18.22 14.42 0.81
N THR A 223 16.90 14.46 0.96
CA THR A 223 16.22 14.70 2.23
C THR A 223 15.13 13.67 2.44
N ALA A 224 15.01 13.15 3.66
CA ALA A 224 13.84 12.40 4.10
C ALA A 224 13.08 13.20 5.18
N TYR A 225 11.77 13.25 5.05
CA TYR A 225 10.87 13.83 6.04
C TYR A 225 10.31 12.68 6.87
N VAL A 226 10.89 12.48 8.04
CA VAL A 226 10.54 11.38 8.93
C VAL A 226 9.29 11.73 9.72
N LEU A 227 8.32 10.83 9.73
CA LEU A 227 7.08 10.92 10.48
C LEU A 227 7.28 10.28 11.85
N ASN A 228 7.27 11.09 12.88
CA ASN A 228 7.34 10.67 14.26
C ASN A 228 5.93 10.61 14.83
N CYS A 229 5.43 9.40 15.04
CA CYS A 229 4.06 9.14 15.46
C CYS A 229 3.75 9.70 16.87
N GLY A 230 4.73 9.77 17.73
CA GLY A 230 4.57 10.32 19.07
C GLY A 230 3.60 9.55 19.93
N ALA A 231 2.65 10.25 20.53
CA ALA A 231 1.73 9.70 21.51
C ALA A 231 0.82 8.59 20.97
N GLU A 232 0.43 8.64 19.70
CA GLU A 232 -0.37 7.59 19.05
C GLU A 232 0.35 6.23 19.08
N CYS A 233 1.69 6.23 19.01
CA CYS A 233 2.53 5.03 19.05
C CYS A 233 3.22 4.82 20.42
N GLY A 234 2.64 5.35 21.50
CA GLY A 234 3.19 5.19 22.85
C GLY A 234 4.41 6.07 23.17
N GLY A 235 4.66 7.07 22.34
CA GLY A 235 5.67 8.09 22.55
C GLY A 235 5.11 9.35 23.22
N THR A 236 5.62 10.53 22.86
CA THR A 236 5.26 11.80 23.49
C THR A 236 4.57 12.77 22.55
N GLN A 237 5.27 13.26 21.54
CA GLN A 237 4.82 14.30 20.63
C GLN A 237 5.00 13.87 19.18
N ALA A 238 3.91 13.94 18.41
CA ALA A 238 4.00 13.73 16.96
C ALA A 238 4.73 14.90 16.28
N SER A 239 5.56 14.60 15.30
CA SER A 239 6.34 15.60 14.59
C SER A 239 6.79 15.11 13.21
N VAL A 240 7.15 16.07 12.36
CA VAL A 240 7.90 15.81 11.13
C VAL A 240 9.34 16.27 11.36
N GLN A 241 10.31 15.40 11.10
CA GLN A 241 11.73 15.71 11.26
C GLN A 241 12.48 15.54 9.94
N ILE A 242 13.29 16.53 9.60
CA ILE A 242 14.22 16.42 8.48
C ILE A 242 15.32 15.42 8.82
N LEU A 243 15.68 14.58 7.87
CA LEU A 243 16.87 13.74 7.88
C LEU A 243 17.68 14.04 6.62
N ASP A 244 18.87 14.58 6.79
CA ASP A 244 19.81 14.85 5.70
C ASP A 244 20.44 13.53 5.23
N MET A 245 20.09 13.09 4.04
CA MET A 245 20.52 11.83 3.44
C MET A 245 21.84 11.97 2.66
N THR A 246 22.40 13.16 2.55
CA THR A 246 23.66 13.41 1.84
C THR A 246 24.89 13.04 2.67
N THR A 247 24.71 12.91 3.98
CA THR A 247 25.76 12.54 4.93
C THR A 247 25.74 11.04 5.26
N THR A 248 26.89 10.51 5.73
CA THR A 248 26.99 9.12 6.18
C THR A 248 27.65 9.09 7.57
N PRO A 249 26.92 8.76 8.65
CA PRO A 249 25.47 8.46 8.71
C PRO A 249 24.61 9.69 8.35
N PRO A 250 23.35 9.50 7.93
CA PRO A 250 22.38 10.58 7.78
C PRO A 250 22.22 11.39 9.07
N THR A 251 22.02 12.69 8.93
CA THR A 251 22.02 13.62 10.07
C THR A 251 20.62 14.19 10.31
N PRO A 252 20.06 14.03 11.52
CA PRO A 252 18.80 14.67 11.89
C PRO A 252 18.90 16.19 11.87
N GLY A 253 17.93 16.85 11.25
CA GLY A 253 17.80 18.29 11.13
C GLY A 253 16.63 18.86 11.92
N ALA A 254 16.06 19.95 11.39
CA ALA A 254 14.91 20.62 11.99
C ALA A 254 13.69 19.70 12.14
N SER A 255 12.87 19.98 13.15
CA SER A 255 11.61 19.27 13.41
C SER A 255 10.50 20.27 13.65
N VAL A 256 9.27 19.90 13.25
CA VAL A 256 8.04 20.63 13.52
C VAL A 256 7.02 19.71 14.16
N ASN A 257 6.39 20.14 15.25
CA ASN A 257 5.33 19.39 15.90
C ASN A 257 4.06 19.45 15.05
N VAL A 258 3.34 18.32 14.99
CA VAL A 258 2.05 18.13 14.32
C VAL A 258 1.09 17.41 15.28
N ASP A 259 -0.19 17.33 14.92
CA ASP A 259 -1.21 16.70 15.76
C ASP A 259 -1.13 15.16 15.71
N GLY A 260 -0.83 14.58 14.54
CA GLY A 260 -0.61 13.16 14.32
C GLY A 260 0.26 12.91 13.09
N ALA A 261 1.05 11.83 13.05
CA ALA A 261 2.00 11.60 11.97
C ALA A 261 2.27 10.10 11.73
N THR A 262 1.37 9.43 11.02
CA THR A 262 1.56 8.02 10.62
C THR A 262 1.80 7.85 9.13
N ILE A 263 1.17 8.70 8.31
CA ILE A 263 1.32 8.71 6.85
C ILE A 263 1.42 10.15 6.33
N ALA A 264 2.08 10.36 5.20
CA ALA A 264 2.13 11.68 4.58
C ALA A 264 2.24 11.61 3.07
N PHE A 265 1.82 12.71 2.42
CA PHE A 265 1.96 12.93 0.98
C PHE A 265 2.69 14.25 0.72
N LEU A 266 3.69 14.22 -0.16
CA LEU A 266 4.47 15.39 -0.53
C LEU A 266 3.98 15.96 -1.85
N SER A 267 3.56 17.23 -1.84
CA SER A 267 3.22 17.98 -3.05
C SER A 267 3.95 19.32 -3.06
N GLY A 268 4.91 19.44 -3.95
CA GLY A 268 5.76 20.63 -4.01
C GLY A 268 6.51 20.86 -2.69
N SER A 269 6.27 21.98 -2.03
CA SER A 269 6.86 22.32 -0.73
C SER A 269 5.90 22.08 0.45
N THR A 270 4.75 21.49 0.21
CA THR A 270 3.77 21.15 1.26
C THR A 270 3.79 19.65 1.52
N LEU A 271 3.99 19.27 2.77
CA LEU A 271 3.80 17.92 3.25
C LEU A 271 2.45 17.83 3.96
N TYR A 272 1.57 17.00 3.45
CA TYR A 272 0.28 16.67 4.04
C TYR A 272 0.49 15.49 4.98
N VAL A 273 0.27 15.67 6.28
CA VAL A 273 0.59 14.69 7.32
C VAL A 273 -0.68 14.26 8.03
N ALA A 274 -0.99 12.98 7.99
CA ALA A 274 -2.17 12.42 8.65
C ALA A 274 -1.79 11.49 9.81
N GLY A 275 -2.64 11.45 10.81
CA GLY A 275 -2.53 10.60 11.99
C GLY A 275 -3.60 10.97 13.01
N ASN A 276 -3.55 10.39 14.20
CA ASN A 276 -4.48 10.69 15.27
C ASN A 276 -3.87 11.62 16.31
N SER A 277 -4.68 12.58 16.74
CA SER A 277 -4.35 13.40 17.89
C SER A 277 -4.92 12.80 19.17
N PRO A 278 -4.09 12.54 20.18
CA PRO A 278 -4.56 12.04 21.48
C PRO A 278 -5.18 13.14 22.37
N THR A 279 -5.19 14.38 21.91
CA THR A 279 -5.64 15.52 22.72
C THR A 279 -7.03 16.00 22.30
N ASN A 280 -7.98 16.05 23.23
CA ASN A 280 -9.34 16.55 22.99
C ASN A 280 -9.40 17.98 22.43
N SER A 281 -8.39 18.80 22.63
CA SER A 281 -8.35 20.17 22.11
C SER A 281 -8.24 20.22 20.59
N ALA A 282 -7.68 19.19 19.96
CA ALA A 282 -7.60 19.08 18.51
C ALA A 282 -8.91 18.59 17.87
N CYS A 283 -9.79 17.95 18.68
CA CYS A 283 -11.08 17.42 18.22
C CYS A 283 -12.23 18.44 18.32
N THR A 284 -11.95 19.73 18.25
CA THR A 284 -12.97 20.79 18.33
C THR A 284 -13.91 20.72 17.12
N GLY A 285 -15.21 20.63 17.39
CA GLY A 285 -16.27 20.47 16.38
C GLY A 285 -16.91 19.09 16.36
N GLU A 286 -16.44 18.15 17.14
CA GLU A 286 -17.03 16.83 17.30
C GLU A 286 -18.17 16.85 18.34
N THR A 287 -19.26 16.14 18.02
CA THR A 287 -20.47 16.14 18.89
C THR A 287 -20.40 15.20 20.08
N THR A 288 -19.37 14.35 20.13
CA THR A 288 -19.13 13.40 21.22
C THR A 288 -17.78 13.66 21.87
N ALA A 289 -17.63 13.31 23.13
CA ALA A 289 -16.38 13.42 23.89
C ALA A 289 -15.37 12.36 23.39
N ALA A 290 -15.00 12.42 22.11
CA ALA A 290 -13.97 11.57 21.55
C ALA A 290 -12.64 11.87 22.24
N THR A 291 -11.94 10.81 22.62
CA THR A 291 -10.61 10.92 23.24
C THR A 291 -9.51 11.00 22.21
N VAL A 292 -9.83 10.67 20.95
CA VAL A 292 -8.92 10.63 19.81
C VAL A 292 -9.66 11.14 18.58
N CYS A 293 -9.02 11.92 17.75
CA CYS A 293 -9.55 12.32 16.45
C CYS A 293 -8.48 12.28 15.36
N GLY A 294 -8.91 11.97 14.15
CA GLY A 294 -8.04 12.04 12.97
C GLY A 294 -7.71 13.48 12.62
N ARG A 295 -6.45 13.74 12.31
CA ARG A 295 -5.93 15.05 11.94
C ARG A 295 -5.14 14.98 10.67
N LEU A 296 -5.31 15.99 9.84
CA LEU A 296 -4.49 16.28 8.68
C LEU A 296 -3.81 17.63 8.93
N ASP A 297 -2.50 17.64 9.03
CA ASP A 297 -1.69 18.86 9.16
C ASP A 297 -0.94 19.16 7.85
N LEU A 298 -0.91 20.42 7.48
CA LEU A 298 -0.21 20.91 6.31
C LEU A 298 1.10 21.57 6.76
N VAL A 299 2.22 20.94 6.45
CA VAL A 299 3.56 21.44 6.82
C VAL A 299 4.21 22.09 5.63
N ASN A 300 4.59 23.37 5.78
CA ASN A 300 5.45 24.05 4.82
C ASN A 300 6.91 23.67 5.09
N LEU A 301 7.51 22.95 4.14
CA LEU A 301 8.87 22.40 4.29
C LEU A 301 9.97 23.45 4.20
N ASN A 302 9.71 24.62 3.58
CA ASN A 302 10.71 25.69 3.50
C ASN A 302 10.88 26.41 4.84
N SER A 303 9.80 26.54 5.60
CA SER A 303 9.79 27.20 6.91
C SER A 303 9.74 26.23 8.09
N MET A 304 9.48 24.96 7.85
CA MET A 304 9.22 23.94 8.87
C MET A 304 8.16 24.41 9.87
N THR A 305 6.99 24.81 9.35
CA THR A 305 5.86 25.27 10.15
C THR A 305 4.56 24.63 9.66
N VAL A 306 3.62 24.37 10.57
CA VAL A 306 2.25 24.01 10.24
C VAL A 306 1.53 25.25 9.72
N THR A 307 0.97 25.17 8.53
CA THR A 307 0.24 26.28 7.86
C THR A 307 -1.26 26.08 7.84
N GLY A 308 -1.74 24.90 8.13
CA GLY A 308 -3.16 24.57 8.21
C GLY A 308 -3.37 23.20 8.83
N SER A 309 -4.57 22.95 9.32
CA SER A 309 -5.01 21.68 9.87
C SER A 309 -6.47 21.43 9.55
N ALA A 310 -6.83 20.16 9.36
CA ALA A 310 -8.21 19.73 9.15
C ALA A 310 -8.52 18.50 10.02
N VAL A 311 -9.81 18.36 10.38
CA VAL A 311 -10.32 17.14 11.03
C VAL A 311 -10.65 16.13 9.94
N ILE A 312 -10.16 14.93 10.10
CA ILE A 312 -10.43 13.78 9.24
C ILE A 312 -10.97 12.63 10.10
N THR A 313 -11.39 11.53 9.46
CA THR A 313 -11.83 10.34 10.21
C THR A 313 -10.68 9.82 11.09
N ASP A 314 -11.01 9.21 12.21
CA ASP A 314 -10.03 8.57 13.09
C ASP A 314 -9.63 7.18 12.55
N GLY A 315 -8.94 6.40 13.37
CA GLY A 315 -8.45 5.08 13.02
C GLY A 315 -6.97 5.10 12.64
N TYR A 316 -6.45 3.96 12.22
CA TYR A 316 -5.05 3.85 11.82
C TYR A 316 -4.87 4.30 10.37
N HIS A 317 -4.23 5.47 10.19
CA HIS A 317 -3.97 6.02 8.85
C HIS A 317 -2.71 5.42 8.26
N ASP A 318 -2.85 4.67 7.18
CA ASP A 318 -1.74 4.02 6.48
C ASP A 318 -1.82 4.12 4.95
N ARG A 319 -2.84 4.83 4.44
CA ARG A 319 -3.04 5.06 3.00
C ARG A 319 -3.30 6.53 2.73
N ILE A 320 -2.61 7.06 1.74
CA ILE A 320 -2.78 8.43 1.26
C ILE A 320 -2.40 8.50 -0.22
N ASP A 321 -3.21 9.16 -1.03
CA ASP A 321 -2.92 9.44 -2.44
C ASP A 321 -3.50 10.79 -2.85
N MET A 322 -2.96 11.35 -3.93
CA MET A 322 -3.41 12.62 -4.48
C MET A 322 -4.08 12.40 -5.83
N GLY A 323 -5.37 12.61 -5.88
CA GLY A 323 -6.13 12.59 -7.11
C GLY A 323 -5.76 13.72 -8.07
N ASN A 324 -5.96 13.49 -9.36
CA ASN A 324 -5.59 14.42 -10.43
C ASN A 324 -6.33 15.80 -10.36
N GLY A 325 -7.38 15.91 -9.58
CA GLY A 325 -8.11 17.16 -9.33
C GLY A 325 -7.58 17.99 -8.16
N GLY A 326 -6.56 17.52 -7.45
CA GLY A 326 -6.03 18.14 -6.24
C GLY A 326 -6.79 17.74 -4.96
N GLN A 327 -7.56 16.67 -5.02
CA GLN A 327 -8.15 16.03 -3.85
C GLN A 327 -7.14 15.06 -3.24
N LEU A 328 -6.92 15.17 -1.94
CA LEU A 328 -6.10 14.25 -1.18
C LEU A 328 -7.01 13.21 -0.51
N PHE A 329 -6.83 11.96 -0.89
CA PHE A 329 -7.52 10.81 -0.32
C PHE A 329 -6.72 10.27 0.85
N ILE A 330 -7.36 10.15 2.01
CA ILE A 330 -6.74 9.69 3.25
C ILE A 330 -7.58 8.53 3.77
N GLY A 331 -6.98 7.37 3.87
CA GLY A 331 -7.62 6.14 4.33
C GLY A 331 -7.17 5.75 5.72
N SER A 332 -8.10 5.25 6.50
CA SER A 332 -7.83 4.65 7.79
C SER A 332 -8.48 3.28 7.92
N MET A 333 -8.02 2.53 8.91
CA MET A 333 -8.59 1.26 9.32
C MET A 333 -9.07 1.34 10.78
N ASN A 334 -10.09 0.54 11.11
CA ASN A 334 -10.65 0.49 12.46
C ASN A 334 -11.11 1.86 12.98
N CYS A 335 -11.61 2.72 12.09
CA CYS A 335 -12.17 4.00 12.50
C CYS A 335 -13.45 3.83 13.34
N THR A 336 -13.68 4.77 14.24
CA THR A 336 -14.87 4.73 15.12
C THR A 336 -16.00 5.60 14.59
N ASN A 337 -15.90 6.12 13.37
CA ASN A 337 -16.89 7.00 12.73
C ASN A 337 -17.19 8.23 13.56
N ILE A 338 -16.16 8.83 14.11
CA ILE A 338 -16.27 10.03 14.92
C ILE A 338 -16.69 11.20 14.05
N GLY A 339 -17.63 11.97 14.57
CA GLY A 339 -18.01 13.23 13.98
C GLY A 339 -19.11 13.10 12.94
N ASN A 340 -20.33 13.30 13.40
CA ASN A 340 -21.42 13.70 12.53
C ASN A 340 -21.15 15.14 12.03
N VAL A 341 -20.24 15.29 11.08
CA VAL A 341 -19.80 16.60 10.58
C VAL A 341 -20.99 17.40 10.02
N ASN A 342 -22.01 16.71 9.49
CA ASN A 342 -23.22 17.32 8.96
C ASN A 342 -24.39 17.33 9.94
N ASN A 343 -24.21 16.86 11.17
CA ASN A 343 -25.25 16.75 12.20
C ASN A 343 -26.52 15.97 11.76
N VAL A 344 -26.36 15.00 10.88
CA VAL A 344 -27.46 14.12 10.45
C VAL A 344 -27.58 12.98 11.44
N ALA A 345 -28.67 12.95 12.22
CA ALA A 345 -28.88 11.91 13.21
C ALA A 345 -28.89 10.51 12.59
N GLY A 346 -28.07 9.59 13.12
CA GLY A 346 -27.95 8.21 12.65
C GLY A 346 -27.04 8.03 11.43
N GLU A 347 -26.35 9.07 10.97
CA GLU A 347 -25.35 8.95 9.94
C GLU A 347 -24.08 8.27 10.50
N VAL A 348 -23.64 7.22 9.81
CA VAL A 348 -22.38 6.53 10.10
C VAL A 348 -21.40 6.92 9.01
N ARG A 349 -20.24 7.42 9.42
CA ARG A 349 -19.18 7.83 8.50
C ARG A 349 -18.19 6.71 8.28
N GLY A 350 -17.64 6.63 7.08
CA GLY A 350 -16.60 5.67 6.71
C GLY A 350 -15.21 6.08 7.15
N CYS A 351 -14.25 5.21 6.86
CA CYS A 351 -12.84 5.43 7.15
C CYS A 351 -12.10 6.20 6.04
N LEU A 352 -12.80 6.73 5.04
CA LEU A 352 -12.28 7.58 3.99
C LEU A 352 -12.48 9.05 4.32
N SER A 353 -11.43 9.86 4.16
CA SER A 353 -11.51 11.32 4.14
C SER A 353 -10.95 11.86 2.84
N ILE A 354 -11.66 12.78 2.21
CA ILE A 354 -11.25 13.45 0.98
C ILE A 354 -11.04 14.93 1.30
N TYR A 355 -9.79 15.37 1.27
CA TYR A 355 -9.42 16.75 1.52
C TYR A 355 -9.18 17.48 0.20
N ASN A 356 -9.91 18.55 -0.05
CA ASN A 356 -9.73 19.41 -1.23
C ASN A 356 -8.65 20.47 -0.97
N THR A 357 -7.52 20.36 -1.66
CA THR A 357 -6.36 21.24 -1.45
C THR A 357 -6.59 22.69 -1.91
N THR A 358 -7.63 22.93 -2.73
CA THR A 358 -7.94 24.27 -3.27
C THR A 358 -8.75 25.11 -2.28
N ASN A 359 -9.71 24.51 -1.58
CA ASN A 359 -10.63 25.22 -0.70
C ASN A 359 -10.59 24.77 0.76
N ALA A 360 -9.71 23.80 1.09
CA ALA A 360 -9.52 23.21 2.41
C ALA A 360 -10.78 22.54 3.00
N SER A 361 -11.74 22.14 2.16
CA SER A 361 -12.90 21.36 2.62
C SER A 361 -12.53 19.88 2.81
N VAL A 362 -13.24 19.23 3.73
CA VAL A 362 -13.15 17.76 3.95
C VAL A 362 -14.52 17.15 3.68
N VAL A 363 -14.54 16.10 2.90
CA VAL A 363 -15.69 15.23 2.69
C VAL A 363 -15.38 13.87 3.30
N ILE A 364 -16.25 13.37 4.17
CA ILE A 364 -16.19 12.01 4.72
C ILE A 364 -17.41 11.28 4.18
N PRO A 365 -17.23 10.37 3.22
CA PRO A 365 -18.34 9.60 2.66
C PRO A 365 -19.05 8.75 3.72
N PRO A 366 -20.28 8.30 3.47
CA PRO A 366 -20.98 7.34 4.35
C PRO A 366 -20.15 6.08 4.59
N ASP A 367 -20.44 5.40 5.70
CA ASP A 367 -19.69 4.21 6.12
C ASP A 367 -19.66 3.12 5.04
N ASN A 368 -18.48 2.88 4.54
CA ASN A 368 -18.16 1.82 3.60
C ASN A 368 -17.06 0.89 4.13
N GLY A 369 -16.61 1.08 5.37
CA GLY A 369 -15.62 0.25 6.05
C GLY A 369 -14.18 0.74 5.89
N ASP A 370 -13.24 -0.11 6.28
CA ASP A 370 -11.81 0.17 6.26
C ASP A 370 -11.30 0.47 4.85
N VAL A 371 -10.40 1.44 4.75
CA VAL A 371 -9.72 1.78 3.49
C VAL A 371 -8.34 1.15 3.47
N THR A 372 -8.08 0.32 2.46
CA THR A 372 -6.87 -0.49 2.39
C THR A 372 -6.00 -0.23 1.17
N GLY A 373 -6.49 0.53 0.18
CA GLY A 373 -5.71 0.88 -1.00
C GLY A 373 -6.31 2.04 -1.78
N PHE A 374 -5.42 2.80 -2.42
CA PHE A 374 -5.74 3.90 -3.32
C PHE A 374 -4.99 3.77 -4.64
N GLN A 375 -5.61 4.30 -5.68
CA GLN A 375 -4.93 4.53 -6.95
C GLN A 375 -5.64 5.60 -7.78
N SER A 376 -4.95 6.71 -7.99
CA SER A 376 -5.36 7.77 -8.91
C SER A 376 -5.08 7.42 -10.37
N PHE A 377 -5.78 8.11 -11.28
CA PHE A 377 -5.59 8.03 -12.71
C PHE A 377 -5.26 9.39 -13.32
N ASN A 378 -4.15 9.52 -14.03
CA ASN A 378 -3.79 10.78 -14.70
C ASN A 378 -4.61 11.05 -15.97
N SER A 379 -5.14 10.03 -16.62
CA SER A 379 -5.97 10.17 -17.83
C SER A 379 -7.43 10.53 -17.53
N ARG A 380 -7.85 10.33 -16.29
CA ARG A 380 -9.24 10.53 -15.84
C ARG A 380 -9.28 11.22 -14.48
N TYR A 381 -10.37 11.91 -14.19
CA TYR A 381 -10.62 12.53 -12.88
C TYR A 381 -11.34 11.55 -11.95
N VAL A 382 -10.72 10.42 -11.70
CA VAL A 382 -11.25 9.39 -10.78
C VAL A 382 -10.16 8.84 -9.85
N GLU A 383 -10.61 8.39 -8.68
CA GLU A 383 -9.81 7.66 -7.72
C GLU A 383 -10.42 6.28 -7.48
N TYR A 384 -9.61 5.24 -7.59
CA TYR A 384 -9.99 3.89 -7.19
C TYR A 384 -9.64 3.68 -5.72
N VAL A 385 -10.60 3.21 -4.96
CA VAL A 385 -10.47 3.01 -3.51
C VAL A 385 -10.88 1.59 -3.16
N ALA A 386 -9.97 0.84 -2.55
CA ALA A 386 -10.28 -0.43 -1.90
C ALA A 386 -10.86 -0.11 -0.51
N GLU A 387 -12.18 -0.22 -0.36
CA GLU A 387 -12.92 0.23 0.81
C GLU A 387 -13.97 -0.81 1.24
N GLY A 388 -13.89 -1.28 2.48
CA GLY A 388 -14.80 -2.29 3.03
C GLY A 388 -14.78 -3.61 2.25
N GLY A 389 -13.66 -3.94 1.61
CA GLY A 389 -13.52 -5.11 0.77
C GLY A 389 -14.10 -4.98 -0.64
N ASN A 390 -14.60 -3.83 -1.02
CA ASN A 390 -15.08 -3.52 -2.36
C ASN A 390 -14.10 -2.60 -3.09
N LEU A 391 -14.13 -2.62 -4.41
CA LEU A 391 -13.46 -1.62 -5.23
C LEU A 391 -14.45 -0.52 -5.61
N ARG A 392 -14.20 0.68 -5.13
CA ARG A 392 -15.03 1.87 -5.38
C ARG A 392 -14.31 2.84 -6.28
N VAL A 393 -15.08 3.62 -7.04
CA VAL A 393 -14.57 4.65 -7.93
C VAL A 393 -15.19 5.98 -7.52
N TYR A 394 -14.35 6.92 -7.12
CA TYR A 394 -14.77 8.27 -6.74
C TYR A 394 -14.51 9.26 -7.86
N ASP A 395 -15.45 10.16 -8.07
CA ASP A 395 -15.35 11.28 -9.01
C ASP A 395 -14.66 12.46 -8.32
N LEU A 396 -13.57 12.96 -8.92
CA LEU A 396 -12.74 14.03 -8.33
C LEU A 396 -13.32 15.43 -8.50
N PHE A 397 -14.43 15.61 -9.21
CA PHE A 397 -15.12 16.89 -9.28
C PHE A 397 -16.18 17.05 -8.20
N THR A 398 -16.78 15.93 -7.78
CA THR A 398 -17.88 15.90 -6.82
C THR A 398 -17.49 15.38 -5.45
N ASP A 399 -16.29 14.80 -5.31
CA ASP A 399 -15.80 14.15 -4.10
C ASP A 399 -16.77 13.04 -3.60
N ALA A 400 -17.46 12.40 -4.52
CA ALA A 400 -18.48 11.39 -4.27
C ALA A 400 -18.25 10.14 -5.15
N LEU A 401 -18.92 9.05 -4.81
CA LEU A 401 -18.94 7.88 -5.68
C LEU A 401 -19.37 8.27 -7.09
N LEU A 402 -18.68 7.72 -8.09
CA LEU A 402 -19.00 7.95 -9.49
C LEU A 402 -20.47 7.60 -9.73
N PRO A 403 -21.28 8.50 -10.35
CA PRO A 403 -22.67 8.23 -10.58
C PRO A 403 -22.87 7.01 -11.48
N PRO A 404 -24.03 6.33 -11.38
CA PRO A 404 -24.35 5.21 -12.24
C PRO A 404 -24.19 5.57 -13.72
N ASN A 405 -23.55 4.66 -14.45
CA ASN A 405 -23.42 4.78 -15.90
C ASN A 405 -23.73 3.41 -16.54
N GLN A 406 -23.52 3.28 -17.86
CA GLN A 406 -23.82 2.02 -18.55
C GLN A 406 -22.93 0.84 -18.13
N TYR A 407 -21.87 1.06 -17.35
CA TYR A 407 -20.90 0.06 -16.96
C TYR A 407 -20.90 -0.24 -15.45
N ILE A 408 -21.21 0.75 -14.60
CA ILE A 408 -21.26 0.60 -13.15
C ILE A 408 -22.57 1.17 -12.60
N GLU A 409 -23.19 0.46 -11.66
CA GLU A 409 -24.50 0.86 -11.12
C GLU A 409 -24.39 1.92 -10.01
N THR A 410 -23.35 1.89 -9.17
CA THR A 410 -23.24 2.71 -7.95
C THR A 410 -21.82 3.15 -7.65
N GLY A 411 -20.98 3.42 -8.64
CA GLY A 411 -19.56 3.74 -8.40
C GLY A 411 -18.76 2.58 -7.78
N THR A 412 -19.30 1.37 -7.82
CA THR A 412 -18.66 0.19 -7.24
C THR A 412 -18.48 -0.88 -8.32
N ILE A 413 -17.25 -1.36 -8.46
CA ILE A 413 -16.95 -2.50 -9.34
C ILE A 413 -17.14 -3.77 -8.53
N ILE A 414 -18.13 -4.57 -8.91
CA ILE A 414 -18.49 -5.80 -8.19
C ILE A 414 -17.47 -6.89 -8.50
N ILE A 415 -16.61 -7.18 -7.52
CA ILE A 415 -15.63 -8.27 -7.56
C ILE A 415 -15.98 -9.26 -6.45
N PRO A 416 -16.17 -10.55 -6.74
CA PRO A 416 -16.41 -11.53 -5.69
C PRO A 416 -15.22 -11.63 -4.71
N GLY A 417 -15.49 -11.71 -3.41
CA GLY A 417 -14.44 -11.78 -2.37
C GLY A 417 -14.15 -10.43 -1.74
N TYR A 418 -12.95 -10.28 -1.19
CA TYR A 418 -12.52 -9.10 -0.44
C TYR A 418 -11.34 -8.42 -1.16
N ILE A 419 -11.50 -7.17 -1.55
CA ILE A 419 -10.45 -6.37 -2.17
C ILE A 419 -9.63 -5.70 -1.07
N THR A 420 -8.32 -5.85 -1.15
CA THR A 420 -7.38 -5.37 -0.12
C THR A 420 -6.41 -4.29 -0.62
N ASP A 421 -6.13 -4.23 -1.92
CA ASP A 421 -5.29 -3.18 -2.51
C ASP A 421 -5.60 -2.99 -4.00
N VAL A 422 -5.21 -1.86 -4.56
CA VAL A 422 -5.41 -1.52 -5.97
C VAL A 422 -4.20 -0.78 -6.52
N LYS A 423 -3.79 -1.14 -7.75
CA LYS A 423 -2.69 -0.47 -8.47
C LYS A 423 -3.03 -0.29 -9.92
N ALA A 424 -2.91 0.94 -10.45
CA ALA A 424 -2.95 1.17 -11.89
C ALA A 424 -1.63 0.71 -12.52
N ILE A 425 -1.73 0.13 -13.70
CA ILE A 425 -0.57 -0.29 -14.49
C ILE A 425 -0.24 0.79 -15.53
N ASP A 426 -1.26 1.29 -16.17
CA ASP A 426 -1.17 2.32 -17.21
C ASP A 426 -1.82 3.60 -16.69
N PHE A 427 -1.39 4.78 -17.14
CA PHE A 427 -1.99 6.10 -16.83
C PHE A 427 -2.05 6.43 -15.33
N PHE A 428 -0.87 6.50 -14.72
CA PHE A 428 -0.65 6.85 -13.30
C PHE A 428 -0.10 8.28 -13.14
#